data_76f147f314c0a0bd18e8a55fcd4091b8
#
_entry.id   76f147f314c0a0bd18e8a55fcd4091b8
#
_cell.length_a   1.000
_cell.length_b   1.000
_cell.length_c   1.000
_cell.angle_alpha   90.00
_cell.angle_beta   90.00
_cell.angle_gamma   90.00
#
_symmetry.space_group_name_H-M   'P 1'
#
loop_
_entity.id
_entity.type
_entity.pdbx_description
1 polymer ?
#
loop_
_entity_poly.entity_id
_entity_poly.type
_entity_poly.pdbx_seq_one_letter_code
_entity_poly.pdbx_strand_id
1 'polypeptide(L)'
;MTQQKLEVKIYDLLIKSNEPFVASISGEWGIGKTHFLQKIFLEKYKSELSKKQIAYVSLFGHNSLNDIKTDVVLQISKPQKYLNSLKEKIKSIKGTVFKGDDINLSLDGGSISAVLSLLTQSDFKDVIICFDDFERLSLKIDLKDIMGLISNLKEQKSCQVLLIMNEKELDKLGSIDGKKYSAIYKLYKEKIIDYDFVYSVDILNDFDVIYKDLQNKELIKDFFKQYEISNIRVGKQILSLLKEFNSIFTSATLHENVKRDFVFTALSCFVFKVKFGLDYQGYSEVREYYLNREINDNFSDRQDKKQTKDTLKEEQIKYIYKFGNDTYESIVWSYIDHESYDKKYLTELLANDSEKIEYLEQKDTILNAWHRLHSDFSFTRENFIDIVKPFLISDDIHKVLNLSDFHFFVDFIKKYENIDSIIIDNTIKKYIDDIILREKSISIHESHNFEILENSYPHLVKYRDDRKHELLVETTQEGLIAKTLEKSLRGWGEKDQYILNNVEVKKYKEIILTNPDFVLDVVDFIKKGEEDKYFSQAVKNIKKALQELSNQSDDYKFKVERILKQK
;
A
#
# COMPACT_ATOMS: atom_id res chain seq x y z
N MET A 1 5.47 28.31 9.91
CA MET A 1 6.88 28.80 10.07
C MET A 1 7.80 27.60 9.93
N THR A 2 8.80 27.66 9.08
CA THR A 2 9.78 26.56 8.90
C THR A 2 10.66 26.38 10.14
N GLN A 3 11.27 25.20 10.26
CA GLN A 3 12.16 24.85 11.38
C GLN A 3 13.27 25.88 11.59
N GLN A 4 13.98 26.29 10.52
CA GLN A 4 15.06 27.27 10.61
C GLN A 4 14.59 28.63 11.12
N LYS A 5 13.45 29.12 10.62
CA LYS A 5 12.88 30.39 11.08
C LYS A 5 12.43 30.35 12.55
N LEU A 6 11.86 29.23 12.97
CA LEU A 6 11.47 29.02 14.37
C LEU A 6 12.71 28.97 15.27
N GLU A 7 13.75 28.24 14.85
CA GLU A 7 15.01 28.12 15.57
C GLU A 7 15.62 29.48 15.87
N VAL A 8 15.72 30.37 14.86
CA VAL A 8 16.24 31.72 15.04
C VAL A 8 15.39 32.52 16.04
N LYS A 9 14.06 32.45 15.95
CA LYS A 9 13.17 33.16 16.86
C LYS A 9 13.27 32.67 18.31
N ILE A 10 13.29 31.37 18.51
CA ILE A 10 13.43 30.76 19.84
C ILE A 10 14.82 31.05 20.41
N TYR A 11 15.87 31.06 19.56
CA TYR A 11 17.21 31.45 19.98
C TYR A 11 17.24 32.91 20.49
N ASP A 12 16.66 33.85 19.76
CA ASP A 12 16.61 35.26 20.17
C ASP A 12 15.86 35.41 21.50
N LEU A 13 14.75 34.70 21.70
CA LEU A 13 13.95 34.78 22.91
C LEU A 13 14.62 34.11 24.12
N LEU A 14 15.13 32.89 23.97
CA LEU A 14 15.65 32.12 25.09
C LEU A 14 17.10 32.40 25.44
N ILE A 15 17.91 32.87 24.51
CA ILE A 15 19.36 33.01 24.70
C ILE A 15 19.78 34.47 24.74
N LYS A 16 19.27 35.29 23.80
CA LYS A 16 19.65 36.70 23.76
C LYS A 16 18.85 37.59 24.70
N SER A 17 17.60 37.19 25.02
CA SER A 17 16.76 37.93 25.96
C SER A 17 16.67 37.19 27.30
N ASN A 18 16.65 37.99 28.40
CA ASN A 18 16.35 37.47 29.73
C ASN A 18 14.98 37.95 30.24
N GLU A 19 14.22 38.64 29.40
CA GLU A 19 12.89 39.09 29.75
C GLU A 19 11.92 37.90 29.90
N PRO A 20 11.02 37.95 30.90
CA PRO A 20 9.99 36.91 31.04
C PRO A 20 8.98 37.03 29.90
N PHE A 21 8.58 35.90 29.34
CA PHE A 21 7.59 35.82 28.28
C PHE A 21 6.86 34.49 28.31
N VAL A 22 5.74 34.43 27.60
CA VAL A 22 5.06 33.19 27.21
C VAL A 22 5.05 33.11 25.69
N ALA A 23 5.60 32.02 25.13
CA ALA A 23 5.50 31.76 23.71
C ALA A 23 4.78 30.43 23.46
N SER A 24 3.91 30.39 22.46
CA SER A 24 3.28 29.17 21.99
C SER A 24 3.93 28.67 20.69
N ILE A 25 4.09 27.37 20.58
CA ILE A 25 4.52 26.64 19.39
C ILE A 25 3.40 25.68 19.04
N SER A 26 2.51 26.11 18.14
CA SER A 26 1.38 25.33 17.70
C SER A 26 1.66 24.62 16.36
N GLY A 27 0.98 23.50 16.12
CA GLY A 27 1.07 22.76 14.86
C GLY A 27 0.47 21.37 14.98
N GLU A 28 0.26 20.70 13.88
CA GLU A 28 -0.37 19.38 13.83
C GLU A 28 0.43 18.29 14.57
N TRP A 29 -0.23 17.20 14.93
CA TRP A 29 0.46 16.05 15.52
C TRP A 29 1.44 15.41 14.52
N GLY A 30 2.58 14.96 15.04
CA GLY A 30 3.58 14.23 14.27
C GLY A 30 4.47 15.06 13.36
N ILE A 31 4.34 16.40 13.34
CA ILE A 31 5.23 17.30 12.58
C ILE A 31 6.57 17.56 13.26
N GLY A 32 6.81 16.98 14.45
CA GLY A 32 8.11 17.07 15.12
C GLY A 32 8.33 18.25 16.06
N LYS A 33 7.29 18.91 16.61
CA LYS A 33 7.43 20.04 17.57
C LYS A 33 8.31 19.68 18.77
N THR A 34 7.96 18.60 19.47
CA THR A 34 8.71 18.10 20.64
C THR A 34 10.14 17.73 20.26
N HIS A 35 10.32 17.05 19.13
CA HIS A 35 11.64 16.67 18.61
C HIS A 35 12.49 17.92 18.27
N PHE A 36 11.88 18.91 17.63
CA PHE A 36 12.54 20.19 17.36
C PHE A 36 13.06 20.82 18.65
N LEU A 37 12.21 20.97 19.66
CA LEU A 37 12.64 21.63 20.89
C LEU A 37 13.68 20.79 21.65
N GLN A 38 13.41 19.51 21.92
CA GLN A 38 14.28 18.70 22.77
C GLN A 38 15.58 18.27 22.08
N LYS A 39 15.48 17.76 20.83
CA LYS A 39 16.61 17.11 20.15
C LYS A 39 17.38 18.06 19.24
N ILE A 40 16.72 19.04 18.66
CA ILE A 40 17.39 19.97 17.76
C ILE A 40 17.83 21.23 18.53
N PHE A 41 16.90 21.91 19.18
CA PHE A 41 17.19 23.21 19.81
C PHE A 41 17.98 23.06 21.12
N LEU A 42 17.44 22.34 22.10
CA LEU A 42 18.09 22.25 23.44
C LEU A 42 19.41 21.49 23.41
N GLU A 43 19.60 20.51 22.54
CA GLU A 43 20.89 19.82 22.38
C GLU A 43 21.92 20.69 21.64
N LYS A 44 21.51 21.39 20.58
CA LYS A 44 22.38 22.26 19.78
C LYS A 44 22.93 23.44 20.60
N TYR A 45 22.09 24.05 21.41
CA TYR A 45 22.42 25.23 22.20
C TYR A 45 22.65 24.93 23.69
N LYS A 46 23.06 23.69 24.00
CA LYS A 46 23.29 23.25 25.37
C LYS A 46 24.34 24.08 26.10
N SER A 47 25.38 24.56 25.41
CA SER A 47 26.44 25.40 25.98
C SER A 47 25.92 26.77 26.40
N GLU A 48 25.13 27.40 25.54
CA GLU A 48 24.55 28.74 25.79
C GLU A 48 23.48 28.68 26.88
N LEU A 49 22.75 27.57 26.92
CA LEU A 49 21.70 27.33 27.92
C LEU A 49 22.23 26.78 29.24
N SER A 50 23.54 26.52 29.37
CA SER A 50 24.14 25.92 30.56
C SER A 50 23.92 26.71 31.87
N LYS A 51 23.67 28.02 31.77
CA LYS A 51 23.36 28.88 32.91
C LYS A 51 21.88 28.92 33.25
N LYS A 52 21.00 28.39 32.39
CA LYS A 52 19.56 28.36 32.57
C LYS A 52 19.11 27.01 33.09
N GLN A 53 18.06 27.01 33.89
CA GLN A 53 17.38 25.80 34.32
C GLN A 53 16.22 25.54 33.39
N ILE A 54 16.05 24.28 32.97
CA ILE A 54 15.00 23.90 32.03
C ILE A 54 14.10 22.86 32.69
N ALA A 55 12.84 23.24 32.92
CA ALA A 55 11.79 22.33 33.33
C ALA A 55 10.95 21.96 32.08
N TYR A 56 10.96 20.70 31.71
CA TYR A 56 10.16 20.18 30.61
C TYR A 56 9.05 19.29 31.14
N VAL A 57 7.81 19.76 31.10
CA VAL A 57 6.64 19.12 31.70
C VAL A 57 5.63 18.77 30.62
N SER A 58 5.39 17.48 30.37
CA SER A 58 4.24 17.06 29.57
C SER A 58 2.97 17.14 30.42
N LEU A 59 1.95 17.79 29.90
CA LEU A 59 0.65 17.88 30.58
C LEU A 59 -0.17 16.60 30.47
N PHE A 60 0.25 15.67 29.61
CA PHE A 60 -0.39 14.38 29.46
C PHE A 60 -0.14 13.48 30.68
N GLY A 61 -1.22 12.94 31.24
CA GLY A 61 -1.15 12.01 32.37
C GLY A 61 -1.29 12.65 33.76
N HIS A 62 -1.21 13.98 33.86
CA HIS A 62 -1.49 14.68 35.10
C HIS A 62 -3.00 14.80 35.36
N ASN A 63 -3.42 14.56 36.62
CA ASN A 63 -4.82 14.58 37.02
C ASN A 63 -5.19 15.81 37.86
N SER A 64 -4.20 16.56 38.31
CA SER A 64 -4.42 17.79 39.09
C SER A 64 -3.40 18.88 38.76
N LEU A 65 -3.77 20.15 38.99
CA LEU A 65 -2.84 21.25 38.85
C LEU A 65 -1.64 21.12 39.81
N ASN A 66 -1.82 20.43 40.94
CA ASN A 66 -0.76 20.20 41.89
C ASN A 66 0.30 19.21 41.37
N ASP A 67 -0.10 18.23 40.57
CA ASP A 67 0.86 17.29 39.95
C ASP A 67 1.77 18.08 38.99
N ILE A 68 1.19 18.99 38.19
CA ILE A 68 1.94 19.83 37.26
C ILE A 68 2.91 20.75 38.02
N LYS A 69 2.43 21.40 39.10
CA LYS A 69 3.28 22.24 39.96
C LYS A 69 4.41 21.46 40.58
N THR A 70 4.16 20.22 40.98
CA THR A 70 5.17 19.31 41.54
C THR A 70 6.26 19.03 40.53
N ASP A 71 5.88 18.66 39.32
CA ASP A 71 6.84 18.35 38.26
C ASP A 71 7.71 19.57 37.91
N VAL A 72 7.10 20.77 37.81
CA VAL A 72 7.86 22.02 37.61
C VAL A 72 8.91 22.20 38.70
N VAL A 73 8.51 22.08 39.98
CA VAL A 73 9.42 22.26 41.11
C VAL A 73 10.52 21.20 41.14
N LEU A 74 10.19 19.93 40.91
CA LEU A 74 11.16 18.84 40.89
C LEU A 74 12.20 19.00 39.78
N GLN A 75 11.80 19.47 38.61
CA GLN A 75 12.71 19.65 37.48
C GLN A 75 13.65 20.85 37.64
N ILE A 76 13.16 21.93 38.23
CA ILE A 76 13.99 23.10 38.58
C ILE A 76 14.99 22.73 39.67
N SER A 77 14.64 21.80 40.59
CA SER A 77 15.43 21.44 41.74
C SER A 77 16.54 20.39 41.48
N LYS A 78 16.62 19.82 40.28
CA LYS A 78 17.60 18.77 39.93
C LYS A 78 19.09 19.13 40.14
N PRO A 79 19.56 20.36 39.94
CA PRO A 79 20.93 20.73 40.28
C PRO A 79 21.10 20.80 41.84
N GLN A 80 22.07 20.06 42.42
CA GLN A 80 22.32 19.97 43.88
C GLN A 80 22.43 21.34 44.57
N LYS A 81 22.87 22.38 43.85
CA LYS A 81 22.99 23.74 44.36
C LYS A 81 21.64 24.34 44.77
N TYR A 82 20.57 23.96 44.11
CA TYR A 82 19.21 24.47 44.38
C TYR A 82 18.46 23.58 45.36
N LEU A 83 18.80 22.28 45.43
CA LEU A 83 18.25 21.34 46.41
C LEU A 83 18.48 21.80 47.86
N ASN A 84 19.63 22.37 48.18
CA ASN A 84 19.95 22.82 49.53
C ASN A 84 19.15 24.04 49.91
N SER A 85 19.02 25.02 49.01
CA SER A 85 18.19 26.22 49.23
C SER A 85 16.70 25.86 49.37
N LEU A 86 16.20 24.94 48.54
CA LEU A 86 14.85 24.41 48.63
C LEU A 86 14.61 23.58 49.91
N LYS A 87 15.55 22.74 50.30
CA LYS A 87 15.48 21.92 51.55
C LYS A 87 15.32 22.84 52.77
N GLU A 88 16.05 23.94 52.83
CA GLU A 88 15.93 24.91 53.95
C GLU A 88 14.57 25.60 53.97
N LYS A 89 14.07 26.05 52.83
CA LYS A 89 12.77 26.71 52.72
C LYS A 89 11.59 25.77 52.98
N ILE A 90 11.71 24.51 52.59
CA ILE A 90 10.67 23.47 52.73
C ILE A 90 10.66 22.85 54.15
N LYS A 91 11.77 22.87 54.91
CA LYS A 91 11.83 22.41 56.32
C LYS A 91 10.83 23.09 57.20
N SER A 92 10.38 24.31 56.84
CA SER A 92 9.37 25.03 57.61
C SER A 92 7.92 24.59 57.34
N ILE A 93 7.69 23.67 56.37
CA ILE A 93 6.34 23.22 56.01
C ILE A 93 6.06 21.90 56.73
N LYS A 94 5.02 21.87 57.57
CA LYS A 94 4.54 20.68 58.26
C LYS A 94 4.13 19.61 57.23
N GLY A 95 4.73 18.39 57.35
CA GLY A 95 4.40 17.23 56.51
C GLY A 95 5.43 16.85 55.46
N THR A 96 6.58 17.53 55.38
CA THR A 96 7.67 17.17 54.48
C THR A 96 8.59 16.15 55.10
N VAL A 97 8.73 14.96 54.52
CA VAL A 97 9.66 13.90 54.95
C VAL A 97 10.83 13.83 53.98
N PHE A 98 12.04 14.08 54.44
CA PHE A 98 13.28 13.90 53.69
C PHE A 98 13.85 12.50 53.94
N LYS A 99 13.98 11.67 52.95
CA LYS A 99 14.71 10.40 53.01
C LYS A 99 15.92 10.48 52.07
N GLY A 100 17.11 10.66 52.68
CA GLY A 100 18.39 10.68 51.97
C GLY A 100 18.56 11.92 51.06
N ASP A 101 19.35 11.75 50.00
CA ASP A 101 19.61 12.82 49.00
C ASP A 101 18.49 12.96 47.96
N ASP A 102 17.57 12.02 47.90
CA ASP A 102 16.38 12.11 47.02
C ASP A 102 15.23 12.79 47.76
N ILE A 103 14.64 13.81 47.11
CA ILE A 103 13.42 14.45 47.59
C ILE A 103 12.24 13.52 47.23
N ASN A 104 11.87 12.63 48.14
CA ASN A 104 10.57 11.96 48.06
C ASN A 104 9.52 12.91 48.65
N LEU A 105 8.95 13.76 47.80
CA LEU A 105 7.84 14.64 48.14
C LEU A 105 6.53 13.83 48.17
N SER A 106 6.26 13.16 49.31
CA SER A 106 4.90 12.72 49.66
C SER A 106 4.14 13.93 50.26
N LEU A 107 4.01 15.01 49.45
CA LEU A 107 3.29 16.20 49.86
C LEU A 107 1.82 16.05 49.48
N ASP A 108 0.92 16.37 50.41
CA ASP A 108 -0.46 16.65 50.05
C ASP A 108 -0.56 17.92 49.15
N GLY A 109 -1.62 18.05 48.36
CA GLY A 109 -1.74 19.10 47.37
C GLY A 109 -1.65 20.53 47.92
N GLY A 110 -1.91 20.74 49.24
CA GLY A 110 -1.76 22.01 49.93
C GLY A 110 -0.31 22.40 50.15
N SER A 111 0.53 21.43 50.50
CA SER A 111 1.97 21.64 50.77
C SER A 111 2.74 22.08 49.52
N ILE A 112 2.40 21.57 48.33
CA ILE A 112 3.06 21.93 47.05
C ILE A 112 2.74 23.34 46.61
N SER A 113 1.48 23.75 46.73
CA SER A 113 1.09 25.15 46.46
C SER A 113 1.78 26.11 47.43
N ALA A 114 1.98 25.71 48.68
CA ALA A 114 2.77 26.44 49.67
C ALA A 114 4.26 26.53 49.28
N VAL A 115 4.87 25.43 48.79
CA VAL A 115 6.25 25.46 48.29
C VAL A 115 6.40 26.45 47.15
N LEU A 116 5.51 26.41 46.14
CA LEU A 116 5.57 27.31 45.00
C LEU A 116 5.39 28.77 45.40
N SER A 117 4.58 29.04 46.42
CA SER A 117 4.38 30.40 46.97
C SER A 117 5.56 30.93 47.77
N LEU A 118 6.32 30.03 48.42
CA LEU A 118 7.53 30.40 49.17
C LEU A 118 8.77 30.62 48.26
N LEU A 119 8.76 30.06 47.05
CA LEU A 119 9.82 30.34 46.09
C LEU A 119 9.67 31.79 45.59
N THR A 120 10.74 32.56 45.73
CA THR A 120 10.82 33.95 45.32
C THR A 120 11.19 34.10 43.87
N GLN A 121 11.07 35.29 43.29
CA GLN A 121 11.50 35.59 41.93
C GLN A 121 13.00 35.24 41.70
N SER A 122 13.83 35.36 42.73
CA SER A 122 15.25 35.01 42.65
C SER A 122 15.49 33.50 42.46
N ASP A 123 14.57 32.66 42.97
CA ASP A 123 14.66 31.21 42.80
C ASP A 123 14.29 30.73 41.39
N PHE A 124 13.56 31.56 40.65
CA PHE A 124 13.15 31.34 39.27
C PHE A 124 13.98 32.12 38.25
N LYS A 125 15.04 32.78 38.70
CA LYS A 125 15.94 33.50 37.82
C LYS A 125 16.57 32.56 36.81
N ASP A 126 16.50 32.92 35.53
CA ASP A 126 17.04 32.13 34.44
C ASP A 126 16.37 30.72 34.27
N VAL A 127 15.08 30.61 34.59
CA VAL A 127 14.30 29.40 34.43
C VAL A 127 13.48 29.45 33.15
N ILE A 128 13.61 28.37 32.33
CA ILE A 128 12.78 28.10 31.17
C ILE A 128 11.83 26.97 31.53
N ILE A 129 10.54 27.15 31.33
CA ILE A 129 9.52 26.14 31.58
C ILE A 129 8.84 25.80 30.25
N CYS A 130 8.91 24.53 29.85
CA CYS A 130 8.27 24.02 28.65
C CYS A 130 7.09 23.15 29.04
N PHE A 131 5.87 23.55 28.72
CA PHE A 131 4.67 22.72 28.82
C PHE A 131 4.37 22.10 27.47
N ASP A 132 4.42 20.78 27.38
CA ASP A 132 4.11 20.02 26.17
C ASP A 132 2.79 19.26 26.29
N ASP A 133 2.24 18.82 25.17
CA ASP A 133 0.96 18.09 25.09
C ASP A 133 -0.23 18.88 25.70
N PHE A 134 -0.28 20.19 25.49
CA PHE A 134 -1.29 21.06 26.09
C PHE A 134 -2.72 20.64 25.70
N GLU A 135 -2.93 20.15 24.49
CA GLU A 135 -4.21 19.62 24.01
C GLU A 135 -4.60 18.27 24.64
N ARG A 136 -3.72 17.68 25.45
CA ARG A 136 -3.95 16.43 26.17
C ARG A 136 -4.15 16.63 27.67
N LEU A 137 -4.39 17.85 28.08
CA LEU A 137 -4.70 18.19 29.44
C LEU A 137 -5.89 17.35 29.97
N SER A 138 -5.79 16.82 31.18
CA SER A 138 -6.89 16.10 31.80
C SER A 138 -8.12 16.99 31.99
N LEU A 139 -9.32 16.46 31.69
CA LEU A 139 -10.60 17.15 31.94
C LEU A 139 -10.84 17.48 33.42
N LYS A 140 -10.04 16.93 34.33
CA LYS A 140 -10.09 17.25 35.77
C LYS A 140 -9.40 18.58 36.11
N ILE A 141 -8.63 19.15 35.16
CA ILE A 141 -7.89 20.40 35.32
C ILE A 141 -8.59 21.47 34.48
N ASP A 142 -9.05 22.52 35.13
CA ASP A 142 -9.65 23.65 34.40
C ASP A 142 -8.57 24.39 33.59
N LEU A 143 -8.89 24.69 32.33
CA LEU A 143 -8.04 25.48 31.44
C LEU A 143 -7.66 26.82 32.05
N LYS A 144 -8.59 27.44 32.82
CA LYS A 144 -8.37 28.65 33.60
C LYS A 144 -7.22 28.52 34.59
N ASP A 145 -7.16 27.36 35.30
CA ASP A 145 -6.18 27.14 36.34
C ASP A 145 -4.79 26.98 35.76
N ILE A 146 -4.65 26.26 34.66
CA ILE A 146 -3.35 26.09 33.97
C ILE A 146 -2.90 27.42 33.36
N MET A 147 -3.80 28.20 32.72
CA MET A 147 -3.45 29.50 32.18
C MET A 147 -3.10 30.49 33.30
N GLY A 148 -3.79 30.42 34.45
CA GLY A 148 -3.44 31.17 35.66
C GLY A 148 -2.06 30.81 36.21
N LEU A 149 -1.70 29.53 36.23
CA LEU A 149 -0.35 29.10 36.60
C LEU A 149 0.71 29.69 35.64
N ILE A 150 0.47 29.62 34.32
CA ILE A 150 1.38 30.15 33.30
C ILE A 150 1.59 31.65 33.47
N SER A 151 0.51 32.42 33.68
CA SER A 151 0.59 33.84 33.97
C SER A 151 1.39 34.14 35.25
N ASN A 152 1.14 33.38 36.32
CA ASN A 152 1.90 33.50 37.57
C ASN A 152 3.40 33.24 37.38
N LEU A 153 3.76 32.19 36.65
CA LEU A 153 5.16 31.87 36.36
C LEU A 153 5.87 32.99 35.58
N LYS A 154 5.19 33.60 34.61
CA LYS A 154 5.71 34.75 33.88
C LYS A 154 5.80 36.00 34.77
N GLU A 155 4.67 36.43 35.33
CA GLU A 155 4.54 37.77 35.95
C GLU A 155 5.12 37.84 37.36
N GLN A 156 4.92 36.77 38.16
CA GLN A 156 5.34 36.75 39.56
C GLN A 156 6.69 36.07 39.78
N LYS A 157 7.05 35.16 38.88
CA LYS A 157 8.29 34.37 38.99
C LYS A 157 9.35 34.72 37.95
N SER A 158 9.02 35.56 36.97
CA SER A 158 9.91 36.01 35.88
C SER A 158 10.48 34.90 35.03
N CYS A 159 9.70 33.81 34.83
CA CYS A 159 10.09 32.68 33.98
C CYS A 159 9.89 32.99 32.49
N GLN A 160 10.67 32.32 31.69
CA GLN A 160 10.44 32.16 30.24
C GLN A 160 9.61 30.89 30.02
N VAL A 161 8.40 30.99 29.47
CA VAL A 161 7.48 29.88 29.32
C VAL A 161 7.26 29.56 27.87
N LEU A 162 7.41 28.27 27.49
CA LEU A 162 7.08 27.73 26.17
C LEU A 162 5.88 26.79 26.30
N LEU A 163 4.89 26.97 25.44
CA LEU A 163 3.73 26.08 25.30
C LEU A 163 3.84 25.33 23.98
N ILE A 164 3.79 24.01 24.00
CA ILE A 164 3.80 23.19 22.80
C ILE A 164 2.45 22.51 22.71
N MET A 165 1.78 22.66 21.56
CA MET A 165 0.41 22.17 21.41
C MET A 165 0.00 21.92 19.97
N ASN A 166 -1.12 21.20 19.83
CA ASN A 166 -1.95 21.21 18.63
C ASN A 166 -3.24 21.98 18.91
N GLU A 167 -3.27 23.27 18.57
CA GLU A 167 -4.41 24.14 18.84
C GLU A 167 -5.72 23.63 18.20
N LYS A 168 -5.65 22.94 17.04
CA LYS A 168 -6.81 22.36 16.36
C LYS A 168 -7.48 21.24 17.16
N GLU A 169 -6.74 20.57 18.03
CA GLU A 169 -7.21 19.44 18.81
C GLU A 169 -7.83 19.84 20.17
N LEU A 170 -7.71 21.09 20.56
CA LEU A 170 -8.26 21.57 21.83
C LEU A 170 -9.76 21.30 21.99
N ASP A 171 -10.51 21.33 20.89
CA ASP A 171 -11.96 21.06 20.93
C ASP A 171 -12.29 19.58 21.26
N LYS A 172 -11.33 18.66 21.14
CA LYS A 172 -11.51 17.28 21.61
C LYS A 172 -11.54 17.13 23.13
N LEU A 173 -11.04 18.13 23.85
CA LEU A 173 -11.17 18.21 25.30
C LEU A 173 -12.61 18.46 25.77
N GLY A 174 -13.53 18.81 24.85
CA GLY A 174 -14.94 19.04 25.16
C GLY A 174 -15.34 20.51 25.20
N SER A 175 -16.32 20.82 26.05
CA SER A 175 -16.81 22.20 26.24
C SER A 175 -17.02 22.50 27.72
N ILE A 176 -16.81 23.75 28.10
CA ILE A 176 -17.10 24.29 29.43
C ILE A 176 -18.19 25.33 29.26
N ASP A 177 -19.27 25.23 30.02
CA ASP A 177 -20.42 26.18 29.98
C ASP A 177 -20.94 26.39 28.52
N GLY A 178 -20.97 25.35 27.71
CA GLY A 178 -21.41 25.39 26.32
C GLY A 178 -20.42 26.03 25.33
N LYS A 179 -19.23 26.45 25.79
CA LYS A 179 -18.17 27.00 24.93
C LYS A 179 -17.09 25.93 24.66
N LYS A 180 -16.67 25.84 23.42
CA LYS A 180 -15.56 24.97 23.03
C LYS A 180 -14.24 25.38 23.68
N TYR A 181 -13.37 24.44 24.01
CA TYR A 181 -12.06 24.73 24.61
C TYR A 181 -11.19 25.68 23.75
N SER A 182 -11.23 25.56 22.43
CA SER A 182 -10.54 26.51 21.52
C SER A 182 -10.99 27.94 21.67
N ALA A 183 -12.30 28.17 21.90
CA ALA A 183 -12.84 29.49 22.11
C ALA A 183 -12.41 30.08 23.46
N ILE A 184 -12.38 29.26 24.51
CA ILE A 184 -11.91 29.66 25.85
C ILE A 184 -10.40 29.93 25.78
N TYR A 185 -9.61 29.07 25.15
CA TYR A 185 -8.18 29.27 24.97
C TYR A 185 -7.86 30.59 24.26
N LYS A 186 -8.60 30.98 23.22
CA LYS A 186 -8.42 32.24 22.49
C LYS A 186 -8.56 33.48 23.42
N LEU A 187 -9.49 33.44 24.38
CA LEU A 187 -9.67 34.56 25.33
C LEU A 187 -8.46 34.75 26.27
N TYR A 188 -7.78 33.62 26.64
CA TYR A 188 -6.56 33.68 27.45
C TYR A 188 -5.32 33.96 26.62
N LYS A 189 -5.27 33.46 25.38
CA LYS A 189 -4.16 33.61 24.44
C LYS A 189 -3.78 35.07 24.26
N GLU A 190 -4.76 35.93 23.99
CA GLU A 190 -4.55 37.36 23.79
C GLU A 190 -3.97 38.09 25.02
N LYS A 191 -4.22 37.56 26.23
CA LYS A 191 -3.80 38.20 27.49
C LYS A 191 -2.47 37.68 28.03
N ILE A 192 -2.13 36.44 27.74
CA ILE A 192 -1.04 35.71 28.43
C ILE A 192 0.11 35.44 27.48
N ILE A 193 -0.17 35.13 26.20
CA ILE A 193 0.84 34.71 25.24
C ILE A 193 1.39 35.92 24.48
N ASP A 194 2.71 36.14 24.62
CA ASP A 194 3.40 37.27 23.98
C ASP A 194 3.82 36.90 22.54
N TYR A 195 4.14 35.64 22.30
CA TYR A 195 4.58 35.17 20.98
C TYR A 195 3.84 33.88 20.58
N ASP A 196 3.25 33.92 19.41
CA ASP A 196 2.53 32.76 18.86
C ASP A 196 3.16 32.30 17.56
N PHE A 197 3.71 31.07 17.57
CA PHE A 197 4.41 30.46 16.44
C PHE A 197 3.63 29.27 15.92
N VAL A 198 3.21 29.33 14.67
CA VAL A 198 2.67 28.17 13.97
C VAL A 198 3.81 27.44 13.27
N TYR A 199 4.19 26.28 13.83
CA TYR A 199 5.24 25.44 13.29
C TYR A 199 4.72 24.58 12.14
N SER A 200 5.42 24.58 11.04
CA SER A 200 5.14 23.72 9.88
C SER A 200 6.46 23.18 9.34
N VAL A 201 6.51 21.91 9.06
CA VAL A 201 7.63 21.27 8.40
C VAL A 201 7.28 21.08 6.93
N ASP A 202 8.16 21.50 6.06
CA ASP A 202 8.09 21.16 4.66
C ASP A 202 8.81 19.80 4.47
N ILE A 203 8.03 18.73 4.62
CA ILE A 203 8.57 17.36 4.51
C ILE A 203 9.29 17.14 3.18
N LEU A 204 8.81 17.78 2.11
CA LEU A 204 9.38 17.58 0.78
C LEU A 204 10.76 18.25 0.64
N ASN A 205 10.92 19.45 1.21
CA ASN A 205 12.21 20.12 1.21
C ASN A 205 13.22 19.47 2.16
N ASP A 206 12.74 18.97 3.30
CA ASP A 206 13.56 18.32 4.31
C ASP A 206 13.60 16.79 4.17
N PHE A 207 13.05 16.23 3.07
CA PHE A 207 12.85 14.80 2.86
C PHE A 207 14.13 13.99 3.04
N ASP A 208 15.23 14.46 2.46
CA ASP A 208 16.53 13.81 2.52
C ASP A 208 17.15 13.80 3.92
N VAL A 209 16.83 14.82 4.71
CA VAL A 209 17.31 14.92 6.10
C VAL A 209 16.46 14.03 7.03
N ILE A 210 15.15 13.99 6.80
CA ILE A 210 14.20 13.23 7.62
C ILE A 210 14.31 11.73 7.36
N TYR A 211 14.59 11.33 6.11
CA TYR A 211 14.57 9.96 5.62
C TYR A 211 15.91 9.57 4.94
N LYS A 212 17.02 9.63 5.71
CA LYS A 212 18.39 9.50 5.18
C LYS A 212 18.68 8.19 4.45
N ASP A 213 18.20 7.07 4.98
CA ASP A 213 18.60 5.71 4.55
C ASP A 213 17.51 5.02 3.72
N LEU A 214 16.79 5.78 2.89
CA LEU A 214 15.67 5.27 2.14
C LEU A 214 16.08 4.82 0.74
N GLN A 215 15.70 3.59 0.37
CA GLN A 215 15.73 3.13 -1.02
C GLN A 215 14.51 3.66 -1.78
N ASN A 216 14.61 3.76 -3.11
CA ASN A 216 13.54 4.30 -3.97
C ASN A 216 13.03 5.69 -3.56
N LYS A 217 13.95 6.53 -3.10
CA LYS A 217 13.68 7.82 -2.47
C LYS A 217 12.81 8.75 -3.31
N GLU A 218 13.10 8.84 -4.60
CA GLU A 218 12.36 9.72 -5.52
C GLU A 218 10.90 9.25 -5.68
N LEU A 219 10.66 7.95 -5.85
CA LEU A 219 9.30 7.41 -5.95
C LEU A 219 8.48 7.68 -4.69
N ILE A 220 9.09 7.52 -3.52
CA ILE A 220 8.43 7.75 -2.23
C ILE A 220 8.17 9.25 -2.02
N LYS A 221 9.11 10.10 -2.41
CA LYS A 221 8.95 11.55 -2.36
C LYS A 221 7.81 12.02 -3.27
N ASP A 222 7.71 11.45 -4.46
CA ASP A 222 6.61 11.70 -5.39
C ASP A 222 5.26 11.29 -4.79
N PHE A 223 5.18 10.13 -4.16
CA PHE A 223 3.98 9.69 -3.47
C PHE A 223 3.59 10.65 -2.35
N PHE A 224 4.54 11.03 -1.47
CA PHE A 224 4.29 11.95 -0.37
C PHE A 224 3.81 13.32 -0.86
N LYS A 225 4.36 13.80 -2.00
CA LYS A 225 3.93 15.03 -2.66
C LYS A 225 2.51 14.89 -3.22
N GLN A 226 2.24 13.83 -3.95
CA GLN A 226 0.95 13.60 -4.61
C GLN A 226 -0.19 13.44 -3.60
N TYR A 227 0.07 12.76 -2.47
CA TYR A 227 -0.92 12.45 -1.45
C TYR A 227 -0.83 13.34 -0.20
N GLU A 228 -0.06 14.43 -0.27
CA GLU A 228 0.08 15.44 0.79
C GLU A 228 0.39 14.84 2.17
N ILE A 229 1.29 13.83 2.20
CA ILE A 229 1.72 13.21 3.46
C ILE A 229 2.65 14.18 4.21
N SER A 230 2.08 14.91 5.17
CA SER A 230 2.79 15.93 5.95
C SER A 230 3.17 15.50 7.38
N ASN A 231 2.68 14.36 7.84
CA ASN A 231 2.93 13.86 9.19
C ASN A 231 4.17 12.96 9.22
N ILE A 232 5.28 13.43 9.83
CA ILE A 232 6.55 12.69 9.91
C ILE A 232 6.41 11.34 10.63
N ARG A 233 5.55 11.25 11.66
CA ARG A 233 5.32 10.01 12.39
C ARG A 233 4.63 8.98 11.49
N VAL A 234 3.58 9.39 10.81
CA VAL A 234 2.88 8.55 9.82
C VAL A 234 3.86 8.14 8.72
N GLY A 235 4.61 9.07 8.16
CA GLY A 235 5.62 8.78 7.14
C GLY A 235 6.65 7.74 7.62
N LYS A 236 7.21 7.87 8.83
CA LYS A 236 8.16 6.88 9.38
C LYS A 236 7.54 5.51 9.59
N GLN A 237 6.28 5.43 10.02
CA GLN A 237 5.58 4.15 10.18
C GLN A 237 5.33 3.47 8.83
N ILE A 238 4.83 4.22 7.83
CA ILE A 238 4.65 3.74 6.46
C ILE A 238 5.97 3.19 5.91
N LEU A 239 7.05 3.94 6.04
CA LEU A 239 8.36 3.54 5.51
C LEU A 239 8.97 2.35 6.26
N SER A 240 8.64 2.18 7.53
CA SER A 240 9.03 0.99 8.29
C SER A 240 8.38 -0.28 7.71
N LEU A 241 7.12 -0.21 7.30
CA LEU A 241 6.41 -1.31 6.62
C LEU A 241 6.97 -1.56 5.21
N LEU A 242 7.30 -0.50 4.47
CA LEU A 242 7.85 -0.63 3.12
C LEU A 242 9.23 -1.32 3.08
N LYS A 243 10.01 -1.27 4.17
CA LYS A 243 11.34 -1.90 4.24
C LYS A 243 11.32 -3.39 3.96
N GLU A 244 10.24 -4.08 4.29
CA GLU A 244 10.08 -5.51 4.02
C GLU A 244 10.21 -5.83 2.52
N PHE A 245 9.68 -4.95 1.68
CA PHE A 245 9.69 -5.14 0.22
C PHE A 245 10.99 -4.67 -0.46
N ASN A 246 11.91 -4.02 0.25
CA ASN A 246 13.15 -3.49 -0.34
C ASN A 246 14.00 -4.57 -1.02
N SER A 247 14.04 -5.78 -0.45
CA SER A 247 14.82 -6.89 -1.02
C SER A 247 14.33 -7.34 -2.39
N ILE A 248 13.04 -7.12 -2.71
CA ILE A 248 12.45 -7.46 -4.00
C ILE A 248 12.98 -6.51 -5.08
N PHE A 249 13.05 -5.21 -4.76
CA PHE A 249 13.52 -4.20 -5.72
C PHE A 249 15.02 -4.26 -6.01
N THR A 250 15.80 -4.87 -5.14
CA THR A 250 17.26 -5.04 -5.33
C THR A 250 17.62 -6.34 -6.04
N SER A 251 16.72 -7.33 -6.06
CA SER A 251 16.99 -8.66 -6.61
C SER A 251 16.53 -8.87 -8.05
N ALA A 252 15.69 -7.97 -8.60
CA ALA A 252 15.14 -8.08 -9.95
C ALA A 252 15.29 -6.77 -10.73
N THR A 253 15.61 -6.87 -12.02
CA THR A 253 15.45 -5.77 -12.97
C THR A 253 13.96 -5.61 -13.24
N LEU A 254 13.33 -4.68 -12.56
CA LEU A 254 11.91 -4.38 -12.75
C LEU A 254 11.76 -3.14 -13.63
N HIS A 255 10.79 -3.16 -14.51
CA HIS A 255 10.38 -1.98 -15.26
C HIS A 255 9.94 -0.86 -14.30
N GLU A 256 10.36 0.39 -14.55
CA GLU A 256 10.13 1.51 -13.63
C GLU A 256 8.62 1.77 -13.36
N ASN A 257 7.77 1.56 -14.34
CA ASN A 257 6.32 1.70 -14.16
C ASN A 257 5.76 0.63 -13.20
N VAL A 258 6.17 -0.64 -13.33
CA VAL A 258 5.75 -1.73 -12.43
C VAL A 258 6.23 -1.47 -11.01
N LYS A 259 7.47 -1.04 -10.88
CA LYS A 259 8.07 -0.67 -9.60
C LYS A 259 7.30 0.49 -8.95
N ARG A 260 6.97 1.52 -9.72
CA ARG A 260 6.16 2.64 -9.27
C ARG A 260 4.77 2.18 -8.82
N ASP A 261 4.09 1.38 -9.63
CA ASP A 261 2.73 0.91 -9.35
C ASP A 261 2.68 0.05 -8.08
N PHE A 262 3.64 -0.85 -7.91
CA PHE A 262 3.73 -1.64 -6.68
C PHE A 262 4.04 -0.78 -5.45
N VAL A 263 5.05 0.12 -5.53
CA VAL A 263 5.42 1.01 -4.42
C VAL A 263 4.23 1.90 -4.02
N PHE A 264 3.55 2.49 -4.99
CA PHE A 264 2.41 3.38 -4.72
C PHE A 264 1.22 2.61 -4.15
N THR A 265 0.96 1.40 -4.65
CA THR A 265 -0.07 0.51 -4.08
C THR A 265 0.25 0.17 -2.63
N ALA A 266 1.49 -0.24 -2.35
CA ALA A 266 1.92 -0.55 -0.98
C ALA A 266 1.82 0.66 -0.05
N LEU A 267 2.31 1.82 -0.48
CA LEU A 267 2.23 3.05 0.29
C LEU A 267 0.78 3.47 0.54
N SER A 268 -0.11 3.33 -0.43
CA SER A 268 -1.54 3.56 -0.27
C SER A 268 -2.13 2.67 0.83
N CYS A 269 -1.94 1.34 0.76
CA CYS A 269 -2.39 0.41 1.78
C CYS A 269 -1.84 0.76 3.18
N PHE A 270 -0.56 1.13 3.27
CA PHE A 270 0.06 1.53 4.54
C PHE A 270 -0.52 2.82 5.11
N VAL A 271 -0.90 3.79 4.27
CA VAL A 271 -1.62 4.99 4.73
C VAL A 271 -2.94 4.59 5.37
N PHE A 272 -3.69 3.68 4.77
CA PHE A 272 -4.96 3.22 5.34
C PHE A 272 -4.78 2.52 6.68
N LYS A 273 -3.76 1.67 6.81
CA LYS A 273 -3.42 1.04 8.09
C LYS A 273 -2.98 2.04 9.15
N VAL A 274 -2.02 2.89 8.83
CA VAL A 274 -1.35 3.75 9.81
C VAL A 274 -2.18 4.99 10.15
N LYS A 275 -2.80 5.64 9.16
CA LYS A 275 -3.54 6.89 9.38
C LYS A 275 -4.97 6.65 9.85
N PHE A 276 -5.64 5.62 9.31
CA PHE A 276 -7.05 5.36 9.55
C PHE A 276 -7.31 4.12 10.42
N GLY A 277 -6.27 3.30 10.69
CA GLY A 277 -6.40 2.09 11.52
C GLY A 277 -7.25 0.99 10.89
N LEU A 278 -7.44 1.01 9.55
CA LEU A 278 -8.26 0.04 8.85
C LEU A 278 -7.53 -1.31 8.70
N ASP A 279 -8.31 -2.37 8.58
CA ASP A 279 -7.93 -3.69 8.07
C ASP A 279 -8.27 -3.79 6.57
N TYR A 280 -8.03 -4.96 5.98
CA TYR A 280 -8.34 -5.20 4.57
C TYR A 280 -9.82 -4.99 4.23
N GLN A 281 -10.73 -5.42 5.12
CA GLN A 281 -12.16 -5.26 4.88
C GLN A 281 -12.56 -3.77 4.84
N GLY A 282 -12.11 -2.99 5.82
CA GLY A 282 -12.37 -1.55 5.85
C GLY A 282 -11.77 -0.81 4.65
N TYR A 283 -10.57 -1.20 4.21
CA TYR A 283 -9.97 -0.68 2.99
C TYR A 283 -10.80 -1.02 1.74
N SER A 284 -11.22 -2.27 1.61
CA SER A 284 -12.02 -2.75 0.47
C SER A 284 -13.35 -1.98 0.32
N GLU A 285 -14.02 -1.67 1.44
CA GLU A 285 -15.23 -0.86 1.44
C GLU A 285 -14.99 0.58 0.93
N VAL A 286 -13.85 1.18 1.28
CA VAL A 286 -13.48 2.52 0.79
C VAL A 286 -13.13 2.47 -0.70
N ARG A 287 -12.43 1.41 -1.13
CA ARG A 287 -12.08 1.21 -2.55
C ARG A 287 -13.32 0.99 -3.41
N GLU A 288 -14.27 0.17 -2.96
CA GLU A 288 -15.53 -0.02 -3.65
C GLU A 288 -16.34 1.30 -3.77
N TYR A 289 -16.36 2.09 -2.69
CA TYR A 289 -16.97 3.42 -2.71
C TYR A 289 -16.30 4.33 -3.76
N TYR A 290 -14.97 4.31 -3.85
CA TYR A 290 -14.20 5.06 -4.84
C TYR A 290 -14.54 4.63 -6.27
N LEU A 291 -14.52 3.33 -6.56
CA LEU A 291 -14.81 2.79 -7.90
C LEU A 291 -16.24 3.10 -8.34
N ASN A 292 -17.21 2.96 -7.45
CA ASN A 292 -18.61 3.29 -7.71
C ASN A 292 -18.80 4.78 -8.02
N ARG A 293 -18.02 5.65 -7.36
CA ARG A 293 -18.04 7.09 -7.64
C ARG A 293 -17.44 7.40 -9.01
N GLU A 294 -16.28 6.85 -9.37
CA GLU A 294 -15.66 7.07 -10.70
C GLU A 294 -16.59 6.60 -11.84
N ILE A 295 -17.25 5.46 -11.65
CA ILE A 295 -18.23 4.96 -12.63
C ILE A 295 -19.39 5.96 -12.77
N ASN A 296 -19.95 6.46 -11.68
CA ASN A 296 -21.06 7.41 -11.72
C ASN A 296 -20.64 8.76 -12.32
N ASP A 297 -19.46 9.28 -12.01
CA ASP A 297 -18.95 10.54 -12.54
C ASP A 297 -18.69 10.44 -14.07
N ASN A 298 -18.29 9.28 -14.56
CA ASN A 298 -18.06 9.03 -16.00
C ASN A 298 -19.35 8.76 -16.81
N PHE A 299 -20.45 8.34 -16.16
CA PHE A 299 -21.70 7.99 -16.84
C PHE A 299 -22.87 8.92 -16.54
N SER A 300 -22.71 9.97 -15.72
CA SER A 300 -23.82 10.85 -15.33
C SER A 300 -24.04 12.02 -16.27
N ASP A 301 -24.77 11.76 -17.37
CA ASP A 301 -25.65 12.74 -18.04
C ASP A 301 -27.08 12.73 -17.42
N ARG A 302 -27.29 12.12 -16.25
CA ARG A 302 -28.63 12.03 -15.66
C ARG A 302 -28.63 12.50 -14.21
N GLN A 303 -29.33 13.61 -14.02
CA GLN A 303 -29.81 14.15 -12.74
C GLN A 303 -30.47 13.06 -11.90
N ASP A 304 -30.28 13.20 -10.58
CA ASP A 304 -30.94 12.51 -9.48
C ASP A 304 -30.37 11.18 -9.01
N LYS A 305 -29.31 11.28 -8.17
CA LYS A 305 -29.31 10.52 -6.90
C LYS A 305 -28.47 11.30 -5.87
N LYS A 306 -29.13 11.90 -4.89
CA LYS A 306 -28.51 12.32 -3.63
C LYS A 306 -27.99 11.09 -2.90
N GLN A 307 -26.76 10.65 -3.21
CA GLN A 307 -26.02 9.80 -2.29
C GLN A 307 -25.65 10.69 -1.10
N THR A 308 -26.02 10.26 0.09
CA THR A 308 -25.51 10.86 1.34
C THR A 308 -23.99 10.74 1.29
N LYS A 309 -23.30 11.88 1.13
CA LYS A 309 -21.82 11.91 1.15
C LYS A 309 -21.36 11.45 2.52
N ASP A 310 -20.71 10.31 2.55
CA ASP A 310 -19.98 9.84 3.72
C ASP A 310 -18.69 10.68 3.84
N THR A 311 -18.72 11.67 4.73
CA THR A 311 -17.62 12.62 4.91
C THR A 311 -16.31 11.94 5.28
N LEU A 312 -16.35 10.80 5.96
CA LEU A 312 -15.16 10.03 6.32
C LEU A 312 -14.59 9.32 5.08
N LYS A 313 -15.43 8.67 4.28
CA LYS A 313 -14.99 8.02 3.04
C LYS A 313 -14.48 9.04 2.02
N GLU A 314 -15.06 10.23 1.96
CA GLU A 314 -14.57 11.34 1.11
C GLU A 314 -13.16 11.81 1.48
N GLU A 315 -12.79 11.76 2.75
CA GLU A 315 -11.40 12.03 3.16
C GLU A 315 -10.48 10.86 2.79
N GLN A 316 -10.94 9.64 2.97
CA GLN A 316 -10.17 8.41 2.76
C GLN A 316 -9.84 8.15 1.28
N ILE A 317 -10.79 8.34 0.36
CA ILE A 317 -10.59 8.09 -1.08
C ILE A 317 -9.44 8.90 -1.70
N LYS A 318 -9.05 10.01 -1.07
CA LYS A 318 -7.89 10.82 -1.52
C LYS A 318 -6.57 10.06 -1.48
N TYR A 319 -6.49 8.98 -0.70
CA TYR A 319 -5.28 8.18 -0.52
C TYR A 319 -5.30 6.88 -1.32
N ILE A 320 -6.36 6.61 -2.10
CA ILE A 320 -6.40 5.45 -3.00
C ILE A 320 -5.50 5.71 -4.19
N TYR A 321 -4.60 4.78 -4.46
CA TYR A 321 -3.82 4.81 -5.68
C TYR A 321 -4.69 4.35 -6.85
N LYS A 322 -4.96 5.26 -7.79
CA LYS A 322 -5.89 5.05 -8.91
C LYS A 322 -5.55 3.85 -9.79
N PHE A 323 -4.26 3.61 -10.01
CA PHE A 323 -3.76 2.52 -10.85
C PHE A 323 -3.39 1.27 -10.02
N GLY A 324 -3.89 1.17 -8.79
CA GLY A 324 -3.64 0.04 -7.91
C GLY A 324 -4.10 -1.27 -8.54
N ASN A 325 -3.29 -2.31 -8.36
CA ASN A 325 -3.56 -3.66 -8.83
C ASN A 325 -4.11 -4.49 -7.67
N ASP A 326 -5.28 -5.11 -7.84
CA ASP A 326 -5.96 -5.90 -6.80
C ASP A 326 -5.07 -7.01 -6.25
N THR A 327 -4.23 -7.62 -7.10
CA THR A 327 -3.28 -8.66 -6.68
C THR A 327 -2.18 -8.09 -5.80
N TYR A 328 -1.63 -6.92 -6.16
CA TYR A 328 -0.63 -6.22 -5.33
C TYR A 328 -1.22 -5.82 -3.98
N GLU A 329 -2.43 -5.26 -3.98
CA GLU A 329 -3.14 -4.90 -2.75
C GLU A 329 -3.34 -6.11 -1.84
N SER A 330 -3.82 -7.23 -2.39
CA SER A 330 -4.03 -8.47 -1.64
C SER A 330 -2.74 -8.98 -0.98
N ILE A 331 -1.60 -8.92 -1.69
CA ILE A 331 -0.30 -9.33 -1.16
C ILE A 331 0.15 -8.38 -0.03
N VAL A 332 0.02 -7.07 -0.25
CA VAL A 332 0.41 -6.06 0.74
C VAL A 332 -0.46 -6.18 2.00
N TRP A 333 -1.76 -6.38 1.85
CA TRP A 333 -2.66 -6.57 2.98
C TRP A 333 -2.44 -7.89 3.71
N SER A 334 -2.06 -8.98 3.00
CA SER A 334 -1.63 -10.23 3.63
C SER A 334 -0.43 -9.99 4.57
N TYR A 335 0.54 -9.17 4.14
CA TYR A 335 1.64 -8.77 5.00
C TYR A 335 1.18 -7.89 6.18
N ILE A 336 0.30 -6.92 5.94
CA ILE A 336 -0.19 -6.01 6.99
C ILE A 336 -0.93 -6.76 8.11
N ASP A 337 -1.77 -7.74 7.75
CA ASP A 337 -2.67 -8.42 8.69
C ASP A 337 -2.04 -9.68 9.30
N HIS A 338 -1.10 -10.34 8.59
CA HIS A 338 -0.53 -11.63 8.98
C HIS A 338 0.99 -11.63 9.11
N GLU A 339 1.66 -10.50 8.87
CA GLU A 339 3.13 -10.37 8.83
C GLU A 339 3.81 -11.38 7.87
N SER A 340 3.06 -11.85 6.86
CA SER A 340 3.54 -12.87 5.91
C SER A 340 2.93 -12.69 4.53
N TYR A 341 3.71 -13.02 3.49
CA TYR A 341 3.27 -13.07 2.09
C TYR A 341 4.17 -14.03 1.30
N ASP A 342 3.69 -14.50 0.15
CA ASP A 342 4.49 -15.33 -0.75
C ASP A 342 5.46 -14.44 -1.56
N LYS A 343 6.70 -14.37 -1.08
CA LYS A 343 7.76 -13.58 -1.70
C LYS A 343 8.12 -14.07 -3.10
N LYS A 344 8.11 -15.40 -3.33
CA LYS A 344 8.42 -15.98 -4.63
C LYS A 344 7.35 -15.59 -5.65
N TYR A 345 6.09 -15.78 -5.28
CA TYR A 345 4.96 -15.40 -6.13
C TYR A 345 4.98 -13.91 -6.48
N LEU A 346 5.24 -13.03 -5.50
CA LEU A 346 5.34 -11.59 -5.76
C LEU A 346 6.49 -11.25 -6.72
N THR A 347 7.65 -11.89 -6.55
CA THR A 347 8.80 -11.66 -7.43
C THR A 347 8.49 -12.07 -8.87
N GLU A 348 7.88 -13.24 -9.07
CA GLU A 348 7.47 -13.75 -10.37
C GLU A 348 6.39 -12.86 -11.01
N LEU A 349 5.42 -12.41 -10.22
CA LEU A 349 4.35 -11.51 -10.69
C LEU A 349 4.91 -10.17 -11.20
N LEU A 350 5.78 -9.52 -10.42
CA LEU A 350 6.41 -8.24 -10.81
C LEU A 350 7.31 -8.38 -12.05
N ALA A 351 8.03 -9.50 -12.16
CA ALA A 351 8.85 -9.79 -13.35
C ALA A 351 7.97 -9.98 -14.60
N ASN A 352 6.88 -10.75 -14.48
CA ASN A 352 5.94 -10.96 -15.58
C ASN A 352 5.24 -9.67 -16.00
N ASP A 353 4.88 -8.80 -15.06
CA ASP A 353 4.26 -7.52 -15.38
C ASP A 353 5.26 -6.55 -16.00
N SER A 354 6.53 -6.60 -15.61
CA SER A 354 7.61 -5.84 -16.25
C SER A 354 7.80 -6.27 -17.70
N GLU A 355 7.86 -7.57 -17.95
CA GLU A 355 7.98 -8.14 -19.30
C GLU A 355 6.80 -7.73 -20.19
N LYS A 356 5.58 -7.74 -19.66
CA LYS A 356 4.39 -7.27 -20.41
C LYS A 356 4.48 -5.81 -20.81
N ILE A 357 4.95 -4.93 -19.91
CA ILE A 357 5.10 -3.51 -20.23
C ILE A 357 6.17 -3.31 -21.30
N GLU A 358 7.30 -3.99 -21.19
CA GLU A 358 8.35 -3.94 -22.20
C GLU A 358 7.84 -4.37 -23.58
N TYR A 359 7.01 -5.41 -23.65
CA TYR A 359 6.40 -5.83 -24.92
C TYR A 359 5.42 -4.80 -25.47
N LEU A 360 4.64 -4.13 -24.63
CA LEU A 360 3.75 -3.06 -25.06
C LEU A 360 4.54 -1.87 -25.62
N GLU A 361 5.62 -1.47 -24.97
CA GLU A 361 6.50 -0.38 -25.46
C GLU A 361 7.18 -0.72 -26.78
N GLN A 362 7.62 -1.98 -26.96
CA GLN A 362 8.15 -2.46 -28.24
C GLN A 362 7.08 -2.41 -29.33
N LYS A 363 5.88 -2.88 -29.05
CA LYS A 363 4.74 -2.82 -29.95
C LYS A 363 4.42 -1.38 -30.37
N ASP A 364 4.35 -0.47 -29.40
CA ASP A 364 4.11 0.94 -29.67
C ASP A 364 5.22 1.57 -30.52
N THR A 365 6.47 1.17 -30.30
CA THR A 365 7.59 1.60 -31.14
C THR A 365 7.42 1.17 -32.59
N ILE A 366 7.03 -0.09 -32.83
CA ILE A 366 6.78 -0.62 -34.18
C ILE A 366 5.60 0.10 -34.84
N LEU A 367 4.49 0.26 -34.13
CA LEU A 367 3.29 0.92 -34.65
C LEU A 367 3.51 2.42 -34.92
N ASN A 368 4.25 3.10 -34.05
CA ASN A 368 4.61 4.50 -34.26
C ASN A 368 5.55 4.66 -35.46
N ALA A 369 6.52 3.76 -35.67
CA ALA A 369 7.35 3.77 -36.85
C ALA A 369 6.49 3.57 -38.15
N TRP A 370 5.52 2.66 -38.11
CA TRP A 370 4.57 2.44 -39.18
C TRP A 370 3.71 3.68 -39.45
N HIS A 371 3.16 4.31 -38.44
CA HIS A 371 2.40 5.55 -38.57
C HIS A 371 3.25 6.68 -39.18
N ARG A 372 4.48 6.86 -38.72
CA ARG A 372 5.42 7.87 -39.25
C ARG A 372 5.74 7.63 -40.69
N LEU A 373 5.90 6.38 -41.13
CA LEU A 373 6.14 6.05 -42.54
C LEU A 373 5.05 6.59 -43.48
N HIS A 374 3.82 6.75 -42.97
CA HIS A 374 2.68 7.23 -43.75
C HIS A 374 2.36 8.70 -43.54
N SER A 375 2.79 9.30 -42.46
CA SER A 375 2.41 10.67 -42.08
C SER A 375 3.56 11.67 -42.11
N ASP A 376 4.81 11.21 -42.01
CA ASP A 376 6.02 12.04 -41.89
C ASP A 376 6.85 11.91 -43.19
N PHE A 377 6.81 12.89 -44.08
CA PHE A 377 7.54 12.87 -45.35
C PHE A 377 9.07 12.86 -45.17
N SER A 378 9.58 13.23 -43.99
CA SER A 378 11.01 13.15 -43.67
C SER A 378 11.45 11.75 -43.21
N PHE A 379 10.48 10.87 -42.84
CA PHE A 379 10.72 9.52 -42.38
C PHE A 379 10.71 8.52 -43.53
N THR A 380 11.85 7.96 -43.86
CA THR A 380 12.01 7.09 -45.03
C THR A 380 11.68 5.62 -44.71
N ARG A 381 11.54 4.82 -45.77
CA ARG A 381 11.42 3.36 -45.67
C ARG A 381 12.63 2.72 -45.00
N GLU A 382 13.84 3.23 -45.25
CA GLU A 382 15.07 2.79 -44.62
C GLU A 382 15.01 3.03 -43.11
N ASN A 383 14.58 4.24 -42.69
CA ASN A 383 14.39 4.53 -41.26
C ASN A 383 13.38 3.56 -40.60
N PHE A 384 12.30 3.20 -41.29
CA PHE A 384 11.35 2.22 -40.81
C PHE A 384 11.98 0.83 -40.64
N ILE A 385 12.70 0.36 -41.67
CA ILE A 385 13.34 -0.95 -41.65
C ILE A 385 14.39 -1.03 -40.53
N ASP A 386 15.21 0.00 -40.38
CA ASP A 386 16.23 0.07 -39.35
C ASP A 386 15.65 -0.03 -37.94
N ILE A 387 14.45 0.53 -37.71
CA ILE A 387 13.77 0.46 -36.41
C ILE A 387 13.07 -0.88 -36.22
N VAL A 388 12.34 -1.37 -37.24
CA VAL A 388 11.41 -2.50 -37.05
C VAL A 388 12.08 -3.87 -37.24
N LYS A 389 13.02 -3.99 -38.18
CA LYS A 389 13.70 -5.26 -38.47
C LYS A 389 14.38 -5.89 -37.24
N PRO A 390 15.10 -5.16 -36.37
CA PRO A 390 15.67 -5.73 -35.15
C PRO A 390 14.65 -6.38 -34.24
N PHE A 391 13.44 -5.83 -34.13
CA PHE A 391 12.36 -6.45 -33.38
C PHE A 391 11.84 -7.72 -34.03
N LEU A 392 11.61 -7.70 -35.37
CA LEU A 392 11.07 -8.87 -36.08
C LEU A 392 11.98 -10.10 -36.03
N ILE A 393 13.29 -9.90 -35.88
CA ILE A 393 14.25 -11.01 -35.74
C ILE A 393 14.56 -11.36 -34.28
N SER A 394 13.93 -10.67 -33.32
CA SER A 394 14.11 -10.97 -31.90
C SER A 394 13.36 -12.26 -31.50
N ASP A 395 13.91 -12.95 -30.51
CA ASP A 395 13.35 -14.23 -30.04
C ASP A 395 11.94 -14.09 -29.43
N ASP A 396 11.60 -12.91 -28.91
CA ASP A 396 10.36 -12.67 -28.16
C ASP A 396 9.28 -11.92 -28.94
N ILE A 397 9.49 -11.66 -30.25
CA ILE A 397 8.54 -10.92 -31.07
C ILE A 397 7.13 -11.52 -31.08
N HIS A 398 7.01 -12.83 -30.91
CA HIS A 398 5.74 -13.56 -30.81
C HIS A 398 4.92 -13.16 -29.56
N LYS A 399 5.57 -12.56 -28.55
CA LYS A 399 4.91 -11.98 -27.36
C LYS A 399 4.52 -10.51 -27.59
N VAL A 400 5.16 -9.82 -28.53
CA VAL A 400 4.96 -8.40 -28.85
C VAL A 400 3.87 -8.18 -29.88
N LEU A 401 3.94 -8.89 -31.01
CA LEU A 401 2.99 -8.81 -32.13
C LEU A 401 2.10 -10.07 -32.17
N ASN A 402 0.91 -9.95 -32.75
CA ASN A 402 0.16 -11.12 -33.18
C ASN A 402 0.72 -11.66 -34.50
N LEU A 403 0.35 -12.86 -34.89
CA LEU A 403 0.87 -13.50 -36.10
C LEU A 403 0.55 -12.72 -37.38
N SER A 404 -0.62 -12.09 -37.46
CA SER A 404 -1.04 -11.28 -38.58
C SER A 404 -0.16 -10.05 -38.77
N ASP A 405 0.06 -9.29 -37.68
CA ASP A 405 0.92 -8.10 -37.69
C ASP A 405 2.37 -8.47 -38.03
N PHE A 406 2.88 -9.56 -37.42
CA PHE A 406 4.21 -10.07 -37.69
C PHE A 406 4.38 -10.43 -39.18
N HIS A 407 3.47 -11.22 -39.74
CA HIS A 407 3.48 -11.59 -41.16
C HIS A 407 3.45 -10.37 -42.05
N PHE A 408 2.57 -9.41 -41.76
CA PHE A 408 2.44 -8.16 -42.52
C PHE A 408 3.77 -7.39 -42.56
N PHE A 409 4.43 -7.19 -41.45
CA PHE A 409 5.69 -6.47 -41.38
C PHE A 409 6.85 -7.24 -42.05
N VAL A 410 6.88 -8.55 -41.89
CA VAL A 410 7.85 -9.40 -42.58
C VAL A 410 7.70 -9.29 -44.09
N ASP A 411 6.49 -9.39 -44.60
CA ASP A 411 6.23 -9.27 -46.04
C ASP A 411 6.54 -7.88 -46.59
N PHE A 412 6.25 -6.83 -45.81
CA PHE A 412 6.62 -5.48 -46.17
C PHE A 412 8.14 -5.33 -46.28
N ILE A 413 8.91 -5.78 -45.28
CA ILE A 413 10.38 -5.61 -45.30
C ILE A 413 11.03 -6.48 -46.38
N LYS A 414 10.55 -7.71 -46.62
CA LYS A 414 11.07 -8.61 -47.67
C LYS A 414 11.04 -8.01 -49.07
N LYS A 415 10.20 -7.00 -49.35
CA LYS A 415 10.18 -6.27 -50.63
C LYS A 415 11.43 -5.41 -50.85
N TYR A 416 12.15 -5.06 -49.79
CA TYR A 416 13.27 -4.14 -49.83
C TYR A 416 14.56 -4.74 -49.30
N GLU A 417 14.47 -5.66 -48.31
CA GLU A 417 15.61 -6.32 -47.72
C GLU A 417 15.37 -7.81 -47.50
N ASN A 418 16.44 -8.56 -47.42
CA ASN A 418 16.38 -10.00 -47.10
C ASN A 418 16.29 -10.21 -45.57
N ILE A 419 15.37 -11.06 -45.14
CA ILE A 419 15.29 -11.60 -43.78
C ILE A 419 15.50 -13.11 -43.90
N ASP A 420 16.35 -13.69 -43.03
CA ASP A 420 16.63 -15.11 -43.05
C ASP A 420 15.35 -15.92 -42.78
N SER A 421 15.03 -16.83 -43.70
CA SER A 421 13.85 -17.68 -43.62
C SER A 421 13.87 -18.59 -42.39
N ILE A 422 15.05 -19.00 -41.94
CA ILE A 422 15.18 -19.83 -40.74
C ILE A 422 14.71 -19.11 -39.48
N ILE A 423 15.03 -17.81 -39.36
CA ILE A 423 14.59 -16.98 -38.24
C ILE A 423 13.07 -16.85 -38.27
N ILE A 424 12.51 -16.58 -39.45
CA ILE A 424 11.05 -16.47 -39.63
C ILE A 424 10.36 -17.78 -39.25
N ASP A 425 10.84 -18.92 -39.77
CA ASP A 425 10.26 -20.23 -39.47
C ASP A 425 10.31 -20.55 -37.98
N ASN A 426 11.42 -20.26 -37.32
CA ASN A 426 11.53 -20.45 -35.86
C ASN A 426 10.56 -19.56 -35.08
N THR A 427 10.38 -18.33 -35.51
CA THR A 427 9.40 -17.41 -34.90
C THR A 427 7.97 -17.89 -35.13
N ILE A 428 7.64 -18.34 -36.35
CA ILE A 428 6.31 -18.92 -36.64
C ILE A 428 6.04 -20.17 -35.80
N LYS A 429 7.03 -21.03 -35.58
CA LYS A 429 6.88 -22.18 -34.66
C LYS A 429 6.54 -21.73 -33.23
N LYS A 430 7.15 -20.66 -32.72
CA LYS A 430 6.81 -20.09 -31.41
C LYS A 430 5.36 -19.59 -31.38
N TYR A 431 4.89 -18.92 -32.44
CA TYR A 431 3.47 -18.55 -32.54
C TYR A 431 2.55 -19.79 -32.52
N ILE A 432 2.91 -20.84 -33.24
CA ILE A 432 2.15 -22.09 -33.25
C ILE A 432 2.09 -22.68 -31.83
N ASP A 433 3.23 -22.78 -31.15
CA ASP A 433 3.32 -23.31 -29.78
C ASP A 433 2.49 -22.45 -28.81
N ASP A 434 2.59 -21.11 -28.89
CA ASP A 434 1.84 -20.19 -28.06
C ASP A 434 0.32 -20.24 -28.32
N ILE A 435 -0.09 -20.31 -29.58
CA ILE A 435 -1.50 -20.46 -29.93
C ILE A 435 -2.05 -21.78 -29.39
N ILE A 436 -1.32 -22.88 -29.56
CA ILE A 436 -1.71 -24.20 -29.07
C ILE A 436 -1.75 -24.23 -27.53
N LEU A 437 -0.79 -23.58 -26.84
CA LEU A 437 -0.73 -23.54 -25.38
C LEU A 437 -1.74 -22.56 -24.75
N ARG A 438 -1.95 -21.39 -25.35
CA ARG A 438 -2.91 -20.38 -24.86
C ARG A 438 -4.34 -20.76 -25.15
N GLU A 439 -4.59 -21.27 -26.36
CA GLU A 439 -5.86 -21.87 -26.73
C GLU A 439 -6.00 -23.27 -26.11
N LYS A 440 -5.63 -23.46 -24.87
CA LYS A 440 -6.08 -24.63 -24.10
C LYS A 440 -7.59 -24.90 -24.31
N SER A 441 -8.28 -24.07 -25.03
CA SER A 441 -9.48 -24.27 -25.82
C SER A 441 -9.05 -24.44 -27.27
N ILE A 442 -9.02 -25.65 -27.76
CA ILE A 442 -8.97 -25.92 -29.18
C ILE A 442 -10.38 -25.64 -29.69
N SER A 443 -10.68 -24.38 -29.90
CA SER A 443 -11.85 -24.03 -30.70
C SER A 443 -11.50 -24.33 -32.14
N ILE A 444 -12.26 -25.18 -32.76
CA ILE A 444 -12.14 -25.60 -34.16
C ILE A 444 -12.54 -24.46 -35.11
N HIS A 445 -12.93 -23.30 -34.60
CA HIS A 445 -13.09 -22.11 -35.39
C HIS A 445 -11.69 -21.55 -35.68
N GLU A 446 -11.20 -22.00 -36.85
CA GLU A 446 -9.98 -21.58 -37.49
C GLU A 446 -9.87 -20.07 -37.37
N SER A 447 -9.05 -19.65 -36.45
CA SER A 447 -8.74 -18.23 -36.31
C SER A 447 -8.06 -17.80 -37.61
N HIS A 448 -8.23 -16.56 -38.02
CA HIS A 448 -7.50 -15.94 -39.14
C HIS A 448 -5.97 -16.25 -39.10
N ASN A 449 -5.43 -16.57 -37.97
CA ASN A 449 -4.06 -17.01 -37.77
C ASN A 449 -3.74 -18.36 -38.48
N PHE A 450 -4.66 -19.32 -38.51
CA PHE A 450 -4.44 -20.59 -39.20
C PHE A 450 -4.54 -20.45 -40.71
N GLU A 451 -5.40 -19.55 -41.21
CA GLU A 451 -5.47 -19.19 -42.62
C GLU A 451 -4.14 -18.59 -43.11
N ILE A 452 -3.53 -17.69 -42.33
CA ILE A 452 -2.20 -17.14 -42.63
C ILE A 452 -1.14 -18.26 -42.65
N LEU A 453 -1.19 -19.17 -41.69
CA LEU A 453 -0.24 -20.29 -41.60
C LEU A 453 -0.33 -21.17 -42.87
N GLU A 454 -1.52 -21.57 -43.28
CA GLU A 454 -1.75 -22.46 -44.43
C GLU A 454 -1.39 -21.77 -45.76
N ASN A 455 -1.70 -20.50 -45.93
CA ASN A 455 -1.43 -19.79 -47.16
C ASN A 455 0.03 -19.33 -47.29
N SER A 456 0.64 -18.85 -46.22
CA SER A 456 1.96 -18.20 -46.26
C SER A 456 3.10 -19.11 -45.77
N TYR A 457 2.80 -20.10 -44.94
CA TYR A 457 3.77 -21.02 -44.35
C TYR A 457 3.36 -22.51 -44.41
N PRO A 458 2.98 -23.02 -45.63
CA PRO A 458 2.41 -24.37 -45.77
C PRO A 458 3.36 -25.47 -45.29
N HIS A 459 4.68 -25.25 -45.33
CA HIS A 459 5.70 -26.18 -44.86
C HIS A 459 5.72 -26.35 -43.33
N LEU A 460 5.09 -25.45 -42.56
CA LEU A 460 4.96 -25.53 -41.10
C LEU A 460 3.62 -26.11 -40.63
N VAL A 461 2.69 -26.41 -41.55
CA VAL A 461 1.39 -27.03 -41.20
C VAL A 461 1.60 -28.39 -40.52
N LYS A 462 2.54 -29.20 -41.01
CA LYS A 462 2.87 -30.47 -40.37
C LYS A 462 3.37 -30.28 -38.92
N TYR A 463 4.23 -29.29 -38.68
CA TYR A 463 4.68 -28.94 -37.31
C TYR A 463 3.50 -28.62 -36.41
N ARG A 464 2.55 -27.82 -36.87
CA ARG A 464 1.30 -27.48 -36.13
C ARG A 464 0.55 -28.77 -35.76
N ASP A 465 0.35 -29.64 -36.70
CA ASP A 465 -0.46 -30.84 -36.50
C ASP A 465 0.25 -31.85 -35.56
N ASP A 466 1.57 -31.98 -35.67
CA ASP A 466 2.39 -32.79 -34.75
C ASP A 466 2.30 -32.23 -33.30
N ARG A 467 2.41 -30.91 -33.11
CA ARG A 467 2.27 -30.26 -31.79
C ARG A 467 0.86 -30.39 -31.21
N LYS A 468 -0.18 -30.29 -32.04
CA LYS A 468 -1.56 -30.57 -31.59
C LYS A 468 -1.70 -32.00 -31.11
N HIS A 469 -1.08 -32.96 -31.80
CA HIS A 469 -1.13 -34.35 -31.41
C HIS A 469 -0.35 -34.62 -30.10
N GLU A 470 0.85 -34.06 -29.93
CA GLU A 470 1.61 -34.14 -28.68
C GLU A 470 0.80 -33.62 -27.48
N LEU A 471 0.16 -32.44 -27.61
CA LEU A 471 -0.68 -31.87 -26.56
C LEU A 471 -1.89 -32.74 -26.23
N LEU A 472 -2.46 -33.42 -27.24
CA LEU A 472 -3.51 -34.42 -27.03
C LEU A 472 -3.03 -35.60 -26.18
N VAL A 473 -1.85 -36.08 -26.43
CA VAL A 473 -1.25 -37.17 -25.63
C VAL A 473 -1.01 -36.74 -24.19
N GLU A 474 -0.51 -35.52 -23.98
CA GLU A 474 -0.32 -34.93 -22.62
C GLU A 474 -1.65 -34.72 -21.88
N THR A 475 -2.70 -34.31 -22.58
CA THR A 475 -4.03 -34.04 -21.97
C THR A 475 -4.84 -35.30 -21.71
N THR A 476 -4.43 -36.45 -22.21
CA THR A 476 -5.07 -37.77 -21.96
C THR A 476 -4.61 -38.45 -20.66
N GLN A 477 -3.96 -37.73 -19.74
CA GLN A 477 -3.68 -38.28 -18.40
C GLN A 477 -4.99 -38.55 -17.63
N GLU A 478 -5.08 -39.67 -16.96
CA GLU A 478 -6.30 -40.16 -16.29
C GLU A 478 -6.93 -39.16 -15.34
N GLY A 479 -6.10 -38.48 -14.52
CA GLY A 479 -6.57 -37.49 -13.56
C GLY A 479 -7.15 -36.23 -14.21
N LEU A 480 -6.65 -35.85 -15.40
CA LEU A 480 -7.18 -34.67 -16.12
C LEU A 480 -8.52 -34.99 -16.78
N ILE A 481 -8.66 -36.18 -17.36
CA ILE A 481 -9.92 -36.63 -17.97
C ILE A 481 -11.02 -36.68 -16.90
N ALA A 482 -10.72 -37.27 -15.73
CA ALA A 482 -11.68 -37.36 -14.63
C ALA A 482 -12.12 -35.98 -14.15
N LYS A 483 -11.20 -35.05 -13.87
CA LYS A 483 -11.52 -33.66 -13.49
C LYS A 483 -12.29 -32.90 -14.58
N THR A 484 -11.97 -33.12 -15.84
CA THR A 484 -12.67 -32.46 -16.95
C THR A 484 -14.10 -32.96 -17.07
N LEU A 485 -14.33 -34.25 -16.85
CA LEU A 485 -15.66 -34.83 -16.86
C LEU A 485 -16.50 -34.31 -15.66
N GLU A 486 -15.96 -34.33 -14.44
CA GLU A 486 -16.61 -33.77 -13.25
C GLU A 486 -16.98 -32.28 -13.48
N LYS A 487 -16.03 -31.48 -13.95
CA LYS A 487 -16.25 -30.06 -14.24
C LYS A 487 -17.37 -29.86 -15.26
N SER A 488 -17.43 -30.69 -16.31
CA SER A 488 -18.42 -30.57 -17.37
C SER A 488 -19.85 -30.83 -16.92
N LEU A 489 -20.04 -31.49 -15.79
CA LEU A 489 -21.37 -31.65 -15.16
C LEU A 489 -21.93 -30.34 -14.61
N ARG A 490 -21.06 -29.41 -14.19
CA ARG A 490 -21.45 -28.12 -13.58
C ARG A 490 -21.43 -26.97 -14.58
N GLY A 491 -20.49 -26.99 -15.51
CA GLY A 491 -20.31 -26.02 -16.58
C GLY A 491 -19.10 -26.39 -17.41
N TRP A 492 -19.14 -26.14 -18.71
CA TRP A 492 -18.09 -26.57 -19.63
C TRP A 492 -17.77 -25.48 -20.67
N GLY A 493 -16.58 -25.57 -21.26
CA GLY A 493 -16.15 -24.78 -22.40
C GLY A 493 -15.66 -25.67 -23.54
N GLU A 494 -15.34 -25.11 -24.67
CA GLU A 494 -14.92 -25.82 -25.88
C GLU A 494 -13.71 -26.77 -25.64
N LYS A 495 -12.81 -26.39 -24.72
CA LYS A 495 -11.69 -27.23 -24.29
C LYS A 495 -12.15 -28.54 -23.65
N ASP A 496 -13.10 -28.43 -22.72
CA ASP A 496 -13.62 -29.61 -21.99
C ASP A 496 -14.32 -30.56 -22.98
N GLN A 497 -15.08 -30.00 -23.92
CA GLN A 497 -15.70 -30.71 -25.02
C GLN A 497 -14.65 -31.42 -25.89
N TYR A 498 -13.61 -30.70 -26.30
CA TYR A 498 -12.56 -31.28 -27.15
C TYR A 498 -11.82 -32.41 -26.44
N ILE A 499 -11.36 -32.22 -25.20
CA ILE A 499 -10.68 -33.24 -24.42
C ILE A 499 -11.52 -34.51 -24.36
N LEU A 500 -12.77 -34.42 -23.89
CA LEU A 500 -13.61 -35.57 -23.68
C LEU A 500 -13.99 -36.29 -24.99
N ASN A 501 -14.26 -35.57 -26.07
CA ASN A 501 -14.61 -36.18 -27.36
C ASN A 501 -13.43 -36.90 -28.03
N ASN A 502 -12.18 -36.56 -27.71
CA ASN A 502 -10.99 -37.16 -28.31
C ASN A 502 -10.35 -38.26 -27.44
N VAL A 503 -10.90 -38.55 -26.27
CA VAL A 503 -10.44 -39.69 -25.44
C VAL A 503 -10.80 -41.02 -26.10
N GLU A 504 -9.83 -41.88 -26.31
CA GLU A 504 -10.02 -43.20 -26.88
C GLU A 504 -10.81 -44.14 -25.95
N VAL A 505 -11.55 -45.05 -26.54
CA VAL A 505 -12.34 -46.07 -25.81
C VAL A 505 -11.49 -46.85 -24.80
N LYS A 506 -10.28 -47.22 -25.20
CA LYS A 506 -9.33 -47.93 -24.33
C LYS A 506 -9.01 -47.11 -23.06
N LYS A 507 -8.79 -45.81 -23.20
CA LYS A 507 -8.46 -44.93 -22.07
C LYS A 507 -9.64 -44.72 -21.12
N TYR A 508 -10.84 -44.54 -21.65
CA TYR A 508 -12.04 -44.53 -20.82
C TYR A 508 -12.21 -45.81 -20.02
N LYS A 509 -11.92 -46.95 -20.65
CA LYS A 509 -11.98 -48.26 -19.99
C LYS A 509 -10.97 -48.38 -18.85
N GLU A 510 -9.72 -47.92 -19.04
CA GLU A 510 -8.68 -47.89 -18.00
C GLU A 510 -9.15 -47.03 -16.80
N ILE A 511 -9.66 -45.82 -17.04
CA ILE A 511 -10.11 -44.92 -15.97
C ILE A 511 -11.31 -45.50 -15.22
N ILE A 512 -12.27 -46.11 -15.93
CA ILE A 512 -13.45 -46.73 -15.30
C ILE A 512 -13.00 -47.89 -14.37
N LEU A 513 -11.95 -48.59 -14.68
CA LEU A 513 -11.43 -49.68 -13.85
C LEU A 513 -10.63 -49.22 -12.65
N THR A 514 -9.93 -48.07 -12.76
CA THR A 514 -8.97 -47.57 -11.75
C THR A 514 -9.52 -46.49 -10.86
N ASN A 515 -10.60 -45.77 -11.26
CA ASN A 515 -11.13 -44.63 -10.56
C ASN A 515 -12.65 -44.79 -10.26
N PRO A 516 -13.04 -45.22 -9.05
CA PRO A 516 -14.43 -45.41 -8.68
C PRO A 516 -15.28 -44.11 -8.71
N ASP A 517 -14.69 -42.95 -8.36
CA ASP A 517 -15.39 -41.67 -8.35
C ASP A 517 -15.74 -41.25 -9.78
N PHE A 518 -14.86 -41.50 -10.73
CA PHE A 518 -15.12 -41.27 -12.14
C PHE A 518 -16.34 -42.05 -12.66
N VAL A 519 -16.59 -43.25 -12.14
CA VAL A 519 -17.76 -44.07 -12.53
C VAL A 519 -19.07 -43.40 -12.12
N LEU A 520 -19.09 -42.72 -10.98
CA LEU A 520 -20.28 -41.96 -10.52
C LEU A 520 -20.57 -40.78 -11.45
N ASP A 521 -19.53 -40.03 -11.80
CA ASP A 521 -19.66 -38.89 -12.70
C ASP A 521 -20.04 -39.33 -14.13
N VAL A 522 -19.58 -40.49 -14.59
CA VAL A 522 -19.92 -41.06 -15.90
C VAL A 522 -21.43 -41.29 -16.05
N VAL A 523 -22.12 -41.71 -14.99
CA VAL A 523 -23.59 -41.92 -15.02
C VAL A 523 -24.31 -40.62 -15.35
N ASP A 524 -23.96 -39.55 -14.64
CA ASP A 524 -24.60 -38.25 -14.83
C ASP A 524 -24.14 -37.59 -16.15
N PHE A 525 -22.90 -37.80 -16.56
CA PHE A 525 -22.39 -37.31 -17.84
C PHE A 525 -23.10 -37.95 -19.04
N ILE A 526 -23.36 -39.26 -19.00
CA ILE A 526 -24.12 -39.96 -20.09
C ILE A 526 -25.52 -39.36 -20.20
N LYS A 527 -26.23 -39.15 -19.08
CA LYS A 527 -27.56 -38.55 -19.07
C LYS A 527 -27.57 -37.20 -19.71
N LYS A 528 -26.67 -36.31 -19.24
CA LYS A 528 -26.55 -34.94 -19.73
C LYS A 528 -26.13 -34.89 -21.19
N GLY A 529 -25.19 -35.73 -21.59
CA GLY A 529 -24.60 -35.74 -22.93
C GLY A 529 -25.48 -36.42 -24.00
N GLU A 530 -26.53 -37.16 -23.63
CA GLU A 530 -27.57 -37.65 -24.55
C GLU A 530 -28.49 -36.51 -25.04
N GLU A 531 -28.68 -35.49 -24.19
CA GLU A 531 -29.45 -34.29 -24.50
C GLU A 531 -28.60 -33.23 -25.21
N ASP A 532 -27.27 -33.29 -25.07
CA ASP A 532 -26.32 -32.30 -25.53
C ASP A 532 -25.48 -32.81 -26.71
N LYS A 533 -25.63 -32.18 -27.89
CA LYS A 533 -24.88 -32.55 -29.11
C LYS A 533 -23.37 -32.37 -28.98
N TYR A 534 -22.91 -31.58 -28.05
CA TYR A 534 -21.50 -31.22 -27.92
C TYR A 534 -20.61 -32.36 -27.42
N PHE A 535 -21.15 -33.29 -26.62
CA PHE A 535 -20.41 -34.46 -26.08
C PHE A 535 -20.76 -35.78 -26.72
N SER A 536 -21.41 -35.78 -27.88
CA SER A 536 -21.89 -37.00 -28.53
C SER A 536 -20.82 -38.07 -28.76
N GLN A 537 -19.59 -37.66 -29.12
CA GLN A 537 -18.48 -38.60 -29.33
C GLN A 537 -17.94 -39.17 -28.02
N ALA A 538 -17.81 -38.31 -26.98
CA ALA A 538 -17.39 -38.75 -25.64
C ALA A 538 -18.38 -39.79 -25.07
N VAL A 539 -19.67 -39.51 -25.10
CA VAL A 539 -20.73 -40.45 -24.66
C VAL A 539 -20.67 -41.76 -25.44
N LYS A 540 -20.49 -41.68 -26.76
CA LYS A 540 -20.34 -42.88 -27.61
C LYS A 540 -19.12 -43.72 -27.20
N ASN A 541 -17.97 -43.08 -26.96
CA ASN A 541 -16.74 -43.76 -26.56
C ASN A 541 -16.86 -44.38 -25.17
N ILE A 542 -17.47 -43.66 -24.21
CA ILE A 542 -17.73 -44.18 -22.86
C ILE A 542 -18.68 -45.37 -22.89
N LYS A 543 -19.80 -45.30 -23.63
CA LYS A 543 -20.73 -46.40 -23.78
C LYS A 543 -20.07 -47.61 -24.41
N LYS A 544 -19.21 -47.45 -25.40
CA LYS A 544 -18.45 -48.50 -25.99
C LYS A 544 -17.44 -49.14 -25.01
N ALA A 545 -16.77 -48.31 -24.19
CA ALA A 545 -15.89 -48.80 -23.13
C ALA A 545 -16.63 -49.67 -22.11
N LEU A 546 -17.82 -49.20 -21.66
CA LEU A 546 -18.69 -49.96 -20.76
C LEU A 546 -19.16 -51.26 -21.38
N GLN A 547 -19.53 -51.28 -22.67
CA GLN A 547 -19.94 -52.49 -23.39
C GLN A 547 -18.79 -53.51 -23.52
N GLU A 548 -17.57 -53.03 -23.79
CA GLU A 548 -16.40 -53.91 -23.83
C GLU A 548 -16.07 -54.49 -22.44
N LEU A 549 -16.28 -53.74 -21.36
CA LEU A 549 -16.14 -54.26 -19.99
C LEU A 549 -17.22 -55.31 -19.68
N SER A 550 -18.47 -55.05 -20.04
CA SER A 550 -19.59 -55.99 -19.86
C SER A 550 -19.37 -57.35 -20.46
N ASN A 551 -18.58 -57.45 -21.55
CA ASN A 551 -18.27 -58.70 -22.22
C ASN A 551 -17.12 -59.49 -21.56
N GLN A 552 -16.47 -58.96 -20.48
CA GLN A 552 -15.32 -59.60 -19.84
C GLN A 552 -15.69 -60.53 -18.68
N SER A 553 -16.80 -60.23 -17.93
CA SER A 553 -17.27 -61.05 -16.84
C SER A 553 -18.74 -60.76 -16.51
N ASP A 554 -19.40 -61.74 -15.89
CA ASP A 554 -20.80 -61.56 -15.40
C ASP A 554 -20.88 -60.46 -14.33
N ASP A 555 -19.87 -60.29 -13.50
CA ASP A 555 -19.80 -59.19 -12.50
C ASP A 555 -19.71 -57.81 -13.16
N TYR A 556 -18.93 -57.68 -14.21
CA TYR A 556 -18.86 -56.43 -14.97
C TYR A 556 -20.17 -56.19 -15.73
N LYS A 557 -20.78 -57.21 -16.27
CA LYS A 557 -22.08 -57.11 -16.92
C LYS A 557 -23.13 -56.59 -15.97
N PHE A 558 -23.19 -57.11 -14.76
CA PHE A 558 -24.10 -56.66 -13.72
C PHE A 558 -23.88 -55.16 -13.37
N LYS A 559 -22.61 -54.75 -13.19
CA LYS A 559 -22.24 -53.34 -12.88
C LYS A 559 -22.62 -52.42 -14.02
N VAL A 560 -22.32 -52.75 -15.26
CA VAL A 560 -22.62 -51.95 -16.45
C VAL A 560 -24.12 -51.82 -16.68
N GLU A 561 -24.87 -52.92 -16.52
CA GLU A 561 -26.34 -52.86 -16.59
C GLU A 561 -26.94 -51.93 -15.54
N ARG A 562 -26.36 -51.86 -14.33
CA ARG A 562 -26.78 -50.94 -13.29
C ARG A 562 -26.47 -49.48 -13.64
N ILE A 563 -25.26 -49.20 -14.20
CA ILE A 563 -24.86 -47.87 -14.69
C ILE A 563 -25.82 -47.37 -15.78
N LEU A 564 -26.14 -48.24 -16.76
CA LEU A 564 -26.99 -47.85 -17.89
C LEU A 564 -28.50 -47.87 -17.59
N LYS A 565 -28.96 -48.58 -16.52
CA LYS A 565 -30.36 -48.62 -16.07
C LYS A 565 -30.73 -47.56 -15.03
N GLN A 566 -29.77 -46.81 -14.51
CA GLN A 566 -30.05 -45.64 -13.66
C GLN A 566 -30.53 -44.44 -14.52
N LYS A 567 -31.49 -44.73 -15.44
CA LYS A 567 -32.18 -43.72 -16.21
C LYS A 567 -33.19 -42.95 -15.35
#